data_864bfbf6db130d016094c01d8d82e88b
#
_entry.id   864bfbf6db130d016094c01d8d82e88b
#
_cell.length_a   1.000
_cell.length_b   1.000
_cell.length_c   1.000
_cell.angle_alpha   90.00
_cell.angle_beta   90.00
_cell.angle_gamma   90.00
#
_symmetry.space_group_name_H-M   'P 1'
#
loop_
_entity.id
_entity.type
_entity.pdbx_description
1 polymer ?
#
loop_
_entity_poly.entity_id
_entity_poly.type
_entity_poly.pdbx_seq_one_letter_code
_entity_poly.pdbx_strand_id
1 'polypeptide(L)'
;MIVIDDDYAIDTDSYGNYSLFIKKTTKTGKNAGEERKEYIGHYRSLSQAVKAYVRDRFNSETQDLEISLTDAVKRLEAINNDAIAKFGL
;
A
#
# COMPACT_ATOMS: atom_id res chain seq x y z
N MET A 1 -6.89 -12.31 -4.48
CA MET A 1 -6.36 -11.17 -3.69
C MET A 1 -4.90 -11.43 -3.36
N ILE A 2 -4.06 -10.43 -3.53
CA ILE A 2 -2.63 -10.50 -3.19
C ILE A 2 -2.43 -9.71 -1.90
N VAL A 3 -2.07 -10.37 -0.81
CA VAL A 3 -1.82 -9.70 0.48
C VAL A 3 -0.37 -9.22 0.52
N ILE A 4 -0.18 -7.92 0.74
CA ILE A 4 1.14 -7.32 0.83
C ILE A 4 1.64 -7.36 2.28
N ASP A 5 0.83 -6.81 3.18
CA ASP A 5 1.12 -6.76 4.62
C ASP A 5 -0.21 -6.67 5.39
N ASP A 6 -0.15 -6.29 6.66
CA ASP A 6 -1.34 -6.20 7.50
C ASP A 6 -2.31 -5.10 7.04
N ASP A 7 -1.81 -4.08 6.34
CA ASP A 7 -2.60 -2.91 5.95
C ASP A 7 -2.95 -2.89 4.47
N TYR A 8 -2.11 -3.43 3.60
CA TYR A 8 -2.25 -3.31 2.14
C TYR A 8 -2.47 -4.64 1.47
N ALA A 9 -3.30 -4.62 0.45
CA ALA A 9 -3.52 -5.76 -0.45
C ALA A 9 -3.91 -5.28 -1.84
N ILE A 10 -3.89 -6.20 -2.79
CA ILE A 10 -4.24 -5.94 -4.19
C ILE A 10 -5.33 -6.93 -4.61
N ASP A 11 -6.44 -6.42 -5.11
CA ASP A 11 -7.46 -7.25 -5.77
C ASP A 11 -7.12 -7.38 -7.25
N THR A 12 -7.33 -8.57 -7.79
CA THR A 12 -7.20 -8.83 -9.23
C THR A 12 -8.57 -9.20 -9.78
N ASP A 13 -8.87 -8.73 -10.99
CA ASP A 13 -10.11 -9.10 -11.66
C ASP A 13 -9.85 -10.01 -12.88
N SER A 14 -10.91 -10.45 -13.54
CA SER A 14 -10.82 -11.34 -14.69
C SER A 14 -10.29 -10.65 -15.96
N TYR A 15 -10.18 -9.32 -15.95
CA TYR A 15 -9.67 -8.53 -17.05
C TYR A 15 -8.19 -8.17 -16.92
N GLY A 16 -7.53 -8.66 -15.86
CA GLY A 16 -6.12 -8.39 -15.65
C GLY A 16 -5.82 -7.04 -15.01
N ASN A 17 -6.80 -6.42 -14.36
CA ASN A 17 -6.58 -5.18 -13.61
C ASN A 17 -6.21 -5.48 -12.17
N TYR A 18 -5.44 -4.57 -11.58
CA TYR A 18 -4.95 -4.67 -10.22
C TYR A 18 -5.42 -3.46 -9.43
N SER A 19 -6.13 -3.69 -8.34
CA SER A 19 -6.68 -2.62 -7.48
C SER A 19 -5.99 -2.66 -6.13
N LEU A 20 -5.20 -1.63 -5.86
CA LEU A 20 -4.51 -1.49 -4.57
C LEU A 20 -5.46 -0.88 -3.55
N PHE A 21 -5.54 -1.47 -2.37
CA PHE A 21 -6.39 -0.96 -1.31
C PHE A 21 -5.76 -1.12 0.07
N ILE A 22 -6.24 -0.31 1.00
CA ILE A 22 -5.92 -0.40 2.42
C ILE A 22 -7.07 -1.14 3.10
N LYS A 23 -6.73 -2.13 3.91
CA LYS A 23 -7.68 -2.84 4.75
C LYS A 23 -7.95 -2.01 6.00
N LYS A 24 -9.19 -1.63 6.23
CA LYS A 24 -9.61 -0.89 7.42
C LYS A 24 -10.65 -1.66 8.18
N THR A 25 -10.57 -1.58 9.51
CA THR A 25 -11.55 -2.19 10.39
C THR A 25 -12.41 -1.09 11.01
N THR A 26 -13.72 -1.24 10.93
CA THR A 26 -14.66 -0.32 11.59
C THR A 26 -14.57 -0.50 13.10
N LYS A 27 -14.22 0.57 13.80
CA LYS A 27 -13.97 0.51 15.26
C LYS A 27 -15.18 0.91 16.09
N THR A 28 -16.18 1.57 15.50
CA THR A 28 -17.34 2.10 16.20
C THR A 28 -18.63 1.86 15.42
N GLY A 29 -19.76 1.88 16.12
CA GLY A 29 -21.07 1.72 15.51
C GLY A 29 -21.52 0.28 15.41
N LYS A 30 -22.64 0.06 14.67
CA LYS A 30 -23.25 -1.27 14.51
C LYS A 30 -22.38 -2.27 13.79
N ASN A 31 -21.42 -1.78 13.00
CA ASN A 31 -20.55 -2.60 12.17
C ASN A 31 -19.13 -2.67 12.73
N ALA A 32 -18.96 -2.44 14.03
CA ALA A 32 -17.65 -2.52 14.69
C ALA A 32 -17.04 -3.92 14.48
N GLY A 33 -15.78 -3.96 14.03
CA GLY A 33 -15.08 -5.20 13.71
C GLY A 33 -15.19 -5.64 12.26
N GLU A 34 -16.06 -5.03 11.45
CA GLU A 34 -16.12 -5.33 10.02
C GLU A 34 -14.93 -4.71 9.27
N GLU A 35 -14.35 -5.50 8.40
CA GLU A 35 -13.29 -5.03 7.50
C GLU A 35 -13.92 -4.30 6.32
N ARG A 36 -13.30 -3.19 5.93
CA ARG A 36 -13.66 -2.47 4.71
C ARG A 36 -12.40 -2.21 3.89
N LYS A 37 -12.59 -2.04 2.59
CA LYS A 37 -11.52 -1.74 1.65
C LYS A 37 -11.55 -0.27 1.30
N GLU A 38 -10.42 0.39 1.40
CA GLU A 38 -10.26 1.76 0.92
C GLU A 38 -9.32 1.72 -0.28
N TYR A 39 -9.87 1.87 -1.49
CA TYR A 39 -9.11 1.76 -2.72
C TYR A 39 -8.24 3.00 -2.95
N ILE A 40 -6.96 2.75 -3.25
CA ILE A 40 -5.98 3.79 -3.57
C ILE A 40 -5.99 4.06 -5.07
N GLY A 41 -6.05 3.00 -5.88
CA GLY A 41 -6.08 3.13 -7.32
C GLY A 41 -6.22 1.80 -8.03
N HIS A 42 -6.42 1.89 -9.34
CA HIS A 42 -6.58 0.75 -10.22
C HIS A 42 -5.49 0.80 -11.29
N TYR A 43 -4.81 -0.32 -11.52
CA TYR A 43 -3.62 -0.37 -12.38
C TYR A 43 -3.71 -1.54 -13.33
N ARG A 44 -3.07 -1.41 -14.50
CA ARG A 44 -3.07 -2.44 -15.53
C ARG A 44 -1.96 -3.47 -15.36
N SER A 45 -0.99 -3.21 -14.48
CA SER A 45 0.09 -4.15 -14.21
C SER A 45 0.39 -4.21 -12.73
N LEU A 46 0.89 -5.35 -12.28
CA LEU A 46 1.32 -5.53 -10.89
C LEU A 46 2.46 -4.57 -10.55
N SER A 47 3.38 -4.34 -11.48
CA SER A 47 4.49 -3.39 -11.30
C SER A 47 4.00 -1.98 -10.97
N GLN A 48 2.96 -1.50 -11.67
CA GLN A 48 2.37 -0.20 -11.39
C GLN A 48 1.71 -0.15 -10.00
N ALA A 49 1.01 -1.21 -9.62
CA ALA A 49 0.38 -1.32 -8.31
C ALA A 49 1.44 -1.32 -7.19
N VAL A 50 2.55 -2.02 -7.38
CA VAL A 50 3.66 -2.06 -6.41
C VAL A 50 4.30 -0.67 -6.26
N LYS A 51 4.51 0.05 -7.35
CA LYS A 51 5.04 1.43 -7.31
C LYS A 51 4.10 2.35 -6.54
N ALA A 52 2.80 2.20 -6.75
CA ALA A 52 1.79 2.96 -6.03
C ALA A 52 1.80 2.63 -4.53
N TYR A 53 1.96 1.37 -4.17
CA TYR A 53 2.10 0.94 -2.78
C TYR A 53 3.30 1.60 -2.10
N VAL A 54 4.47 1.56 -2.74
CA VAL A 54 5.69 2.18 -2.20
C VAL A 54 5.47 3.67 -1.96
N ARG A 55 4.87 4.37 -2.92
CA ARG A 55 4.58 5.80 -2.82
C ARG A 55 3.60 6.11 -1.69
N ASP A 56 2.51 5.36 -1.62
CA ASP A 56 1.49 5.60 -0.60
C ASP A 56 2.04 5.35 0.81
N ARG A 57 2.78 4.26 0.98
CA ARG A 57 3.41 3.93 2.26
C ARG A 57 4.42 5.00 2.67
N PHE A 58 5.26 5.47 1.74
CA PHE A 58 6.21 6.54 2.00
C PHE A 58 5.50 7.82 2.45
N ASN A 59 4.47 8.23 1.71
CA ASN A 59 3.71 9.43 2.04
C ASN A 59 3.03 9.30 3.40
N SER A 60 2.45 8.15 3.70
CA SER A 60 1.79 7.88 4.97
C SER A 60 2.76 7.96 6.16
N GLU A 61 3.98 7.43 5.98
CA GLU A 61 5.00 7.44 7.04
C GLU A 61 5.63 8.82 7.26
N THR A 62 5.60 9.70 6.26
CA THR A 62 6.31 10.99 6.33
C THR A 62 5.41 12.22 6.39
N GLN A 63 4.09 12.08 6.19
CA GLN A 63 3.18 13.22 6.04
C GLN A 63 3.20 14.22 7.20
N ASP A 64 3.39 13.75 8.42
CA ASP A 64 3.40 14.57 9.63
C ASP A 64 4.81 14.76 10.22
N LEU A 65 5.84 14.38 9.45
CA LEU A 65 7.23 14.46 9.90
C LEU A 65 7.99 15.56 9.16
N GLU A 66 8.78 16.29 9.91
CA GLU A 66 9.79 17.18 9.35
C GLU A 66 11.10 16.42 9.32
N ILE A 67 11.53 15.98 8.13
CA ILE A 67 12.76 15.21 7.94
C ILE A 67 13.62 15.85 6.86
N SER A 68 14.92 15.62 6.93
CA SER A 68 15.85 16.07 5.89
C SER A 68 15.65 15.27 4.61
N LEU A 69 16.07 15.83 3.47
CA LEU A 69 16.04 15.11 2.20
C LEU A 69 16.84 13.81 2.26
N THR A 70 18.00 13.83 2.92
CA THR A 70 18.84 12.64 3.08
C THR A 70 18.07 11.53 3.83
N ASP A 71 17.41 11.87 4.91
CA ASP A 71 16.63 10.90 5.69
C ASP A 71 15.39 10.41 4.90
N ALA A 72 14.75 11.30 4.14
CA ALA A 72 13.64 10.93 3.26
C ALA A 72 14.07 9.92 2.21
N VAL A 73 15.22 10.11 1.57
CA VAL A 73 15.75 9.17 0.58
C VAL A 73 16.06 7.82 1.21
N LYS A 74 16.67 7.80 2.38
CA LYS A 74 16.96 6.54 3.10
C LYS A 74 15.66 5.78 3.43
N ARG A 75 14.64 6.49 3.85
CA ARG A 75 13.34 5.90 4.18
C ARG A 75 12.67 5.31 2.94
N LEU A 76 12.71 6.04 1.83
CA LEU A 76 12.16 5.57 0.56
C LEU A 76 12.90 4.32 0.06
N GLU A 77 14.23 4.31 0.15
CA GLU A 77 15.05 3.15 -0.23
C GLU A 77 14.71 1.93 0.62
N ALA A 78 14.53 2.10 1.93
CA ALA A 78 14.16 1.01 2.83
C ALA A 78 12.80 0.41 2.45
N ILE A 79 11.81 1.25 2.16
CA ILE A 79 10.47 0.80 1.73
C ILE A 79 10.57 0.09 0.38
N ASN A 80 11.33 0.64 -0.55
CA ASN A 80 11.50 0.06 -1.88
C ASN A 80 12.18 -1.32 -1.80
N ASN A 81 13.22 -1.45 -0.98
CA ASN A 81 13.92 -2.71 -0.77
C ASN A 81 13.01 -3.76 -0.11
N ASP A 82 12.19 -3.35 0.84
CA ASP A 82 11.19 -4.21 1.47
C ASP A 82 10.16 -4.71 0.46
N ALA A 83 9.69 -3.82 -0.42
CA ALA A 83 8.77 -4.17 -1.49
C ALA A 83 9.40 -5.15 -2.48
N ILE A 84 10.66 -4.94 -2.87
CA ILE A 84 11.39 -5.85 -3.75
C ILE A 84 11.46 -7.24 -3.12
N ALA A 85 11.80 -7.33 -1.84
CA ALA A 85 11.88 -8.59 -1.12
C ALA A 85 10.52 -9.31 -1.07
N LYS A 86 9.42 -8.56 -0.82
CA LYS A 86 8.07 -9.12 -0.74
C LYS A 86 7.54 -9.61 -2.08
N PHE A 87 7.86 -8.91 -3.17
CA PHE A 87 7.32 -9.22 -4.50
C PHE A 87 8.29 -10.04 -5.36
N GLY A 88 9.51 -10.27 -4.93
CA GLY A 88 10.50 -11.00 -5.70
C GLY A 88 11.00 -10.26 -6.93
N LEU A 89 10.95 -8.95 -6.90
CA LEU A 89 11.34 -8.09 -8.03
C LEU A 89 12.82 -7.79 -8.05
#